data_b1eaef465b31730c3fc4fccbf9531b72
#
_entry.id   b1eaef465b31730c3fc4fccbf9531b72
#
_cell.length_a   1.000
_cell.length_b   1.000
_cell.length_c   1.000
_cell.angle_alpha   90.00
_cell.angle_beta   90.00
_cell.angle_gamma   90.00
#
_symmetry.space_group_name_H-M   'P 1'
#
loop_
_entity.id
_entity.type
_entity.pdbx_description
1 polymer ?
#
loop_
_entity_poly.entity_id
_entity_poly.type
_entity_poly.pdbx_seq_one_letter_code
_entity_poly.pdbx_strand_id
1 'polypeptide(L)'
;MDSIKLDNRNVLGTVSASDIDALQAKAAEAIEKLETGSGAGNDFLGWMHLPSSLDEELVNSIENTASVLRNDCEYVVAIGIGGSYLGAKAVIEALSDSFAALKPANGPRVLFAGQNNGKKFGIVVISKSGTTTEPAIAFRILKEMLEKQEGKEFASKHIVAVTDAAKGALRTLANEEGYTSYVIEDNIGGRFSVLTPVGLLPIAIAGFNIRQLIEGAKNMEMATINADDNIAVEYAKTRNALYNSGKKIEILVNYNPKLHFLAEWWKQLYGESEGKENKGIFPASVDNSTDLHSMGQWIQEGERTIFETVISVAKQQHEVRIPSDEANLDGLNYIANKRIDEVNKMAELGTVIAHVDGGVPNIHITLPELSEYHLGEIIYFFEKACGISGYILDVNPFNQPGVEAYKKNMFALLEKPGYEEATKAIQAKLK
;
A
#
# COMPACT_ATOMS: atom_id res chain seq x y z
N MET A 1 -18.17 3.31 14.73
CA MET A 1 -16.78 3.68 15.08
C MET A 1 -16.53 5.09 14.55
N ASP A 2 -15.65 5.87 15.18
CA ASP A 2 -15.21 7.13 14.58
C ASP A 2 -14.47 6.80 13.28
N SER A 3 -14.72 7.56 12.23
CA SER A 3 -14.06 7.38 10.93
C SER A 3 -12.79 8.25 10.81
N ILE A 4 -11.99 7.99 9.79
CA ILE A 4 -10.83 8.83 9.48
C ILE A 4 -11.26 10.27 9.18
N LYS A 5 -10.40 11.23 9.51
CA LYS A 5 -10.67 12.67 9.34
C LYS A 5 -9.59 13.32 8.51
N LEU A 6 -10.00 14.23 7.63
CA LEU A 6 -9.12 15.06 6.82
C LEU A 6 -9.17 16.51 7.32
N ASP A 7 -8.02 17.15 7.44
CA ASP A 7 -7.87 18.57 7.72
C ASP A 7 -6.86 19.20 6.75
N ASN A 8 -7.32 20.13 5.95
CA ASN A 8 -6.50 20.82 4.95
C ASN A 8 -6.27 22.32 5.28
N ARG A 9 -6.59 22.77 6.50
CA ARG A 9 -6.45 24.20 6.89
C ARG A 9 -5.03 24.72 6.71
N ASN A 10 -4.02 23.86 6.90
CA ASN A 10 -2.61 24.23 6.79
C ASN A 10 -2.10 24.38 5.35
N VAL A 11 -2.96 24.24 4.34
CA VAL A 11 -2.62 24.56 2.95
C VAL A 11 -3.07 25.95 2.52
N LEU A 12 -3.99 26.59 3.31
CA LEU A 12 -4.64 27.85 2.95
C LEU A 12 -3.70 29.08 2.88
N GLY A 13 -2.46 28.94 3.38
CA GLY A 13 -1.40 29.93 3.16
C GLY A 13 -0.72 29.83 1.80
N THR A 14 -0.91 28.72 1.07
CA THR A 14 -0.31 28.47 -0.25
C THR A 14 -1.34 28.51 -1.35
N VAL A 15 -2.51 27.92 -1.13
CA VAL A 15 -3.68 27.96 -2.04
C VAL A 15 -4.87 28.48 -1.26
N SER A 16 -5.76 29.19 -1.93
CA SER A 16 -6.99 29.68 -1.29
C SER A 16 -8.10 28.62 -1.32
N ALA A 17 -9.10 28.76 -0.46
CA ALA A 17 -10.29 27.92 -0.53
C ALA A 17 -10.94 27.99 -1.92
N SER A 18 -10.96 29.16 -2.56
CA SER A 18 -11.48 29.31 -3.91
C SER A 18 -10.69 28.59 -4.98
N ASP A 19 -9.37 28.39 -4.82
CA ASP A 19 -8.56 27.59 -5.74
C ASP A 19 -8.92 26.10 -5.63
N ILE A 20 -9.20 25.63 -4.42
CA ILE A 20 -9.65 24.25 -4.17
C ILE A 20 -11.07 24.07 -4.72
N ASP A 21 -11.98 24.99 -4.43
CA ASP A 21 -13.37 24.94 -4.86
C ASP A 21 -13.52 25.06 -6.40
N ALA A 22 -12.60 25.76 -7.07
CA ALA A 22 -12.58 25.83 -8.53
C ALA A 22 -12.42 24.44 -9.20
N LEU A 23 -11.95 23.44 -8.47
CA LEU A 23 -11.83 22.06 -8.93
C LEU A 23 -13.07 21.19 -8.68
N GLN A 24 -14.11 21.72 -8.00
CA GLN A 24 -15.31 20.95 -7.65
C GLN A 24 -16.02 20.34 -8.86
N ALA A 25 -16.18 21.10 -9.94
CA ALA A 25 -16.82 20.60 -11.15
C ALA A 25 -16.02 19.44 -11.80
N LYS A 26 -14.67 19.55 -11.83
CA LYS A 26 -13.81 18.46 -12.32
C LYS A 26 -13.85 17.23 -11.40
N ALA A 27 -13.92 17.42 -10.11
CA ALA A 27 -14.03 16.33 -9.16
C ALA A 27 -15.38 15.61 -9.25
N ALA A 28 -16.48 16.36 -9.45
CA ALA A 28 -17.79 15.77 -9.70
C ALA A 28 -17.81 14.96 -11.02
N GLU A 29 -17.23 15.49 -12.08
CA GLU A 29 -17.04 14.75 -13.35
C GLU A 29 -16.18 13.50 -13.16
N ALA A 30 -15.13 13.57 -12.33
CA ALA A 30 -14.27 12.43 -12.01
C ALA A 30 -15.06 11.32 -11.26
N ILE A 31 -15.88 11.68 -10.30
CA ILE A 31 -16.78 10.73 -9.61
C ILE A 31 -17.76 10.10 -10.62
N GLU A 32 -18.38 10.90 -11.46
CA GLU A 32 -19.30 10.39 -12.48
C GLU A 32 -18.58 9.40 -13.42
N LYS A 33 -17.38 9.71 -13.88
CA LYS A 33 -16.55 8.81 -14.70
C LYS A 33 -16.23 7.49 -13.99
N LEU A 34 -15.94 7.55 -12.69
CA LEU A 34 -15.69 6.35 -11.88
C LEU A 34 -16.97 5.51 -11.74
N GLU A 35 -18.08 6.12 -11.33
CA GLU A 35 -19.34 5.41 -11.04
C GLU A 35 -20.00 4.85 -12.32
N THR A 36 -19.92 5.57 -13.44
CA THR A 36 -20.52 5.15 -14.73
C THR A 36 -19.60 4.30 -15.59
N GLY A 37 -18.29 4.23 -15.23
CA GLY A 37 -17.30 3.56 -16.07
C GLY A 37 -17.07 4.25 -17.42
N SER A 38 -17.30 5.56 -17.52
CA SER A 38 -17.16 6.31 -18.77
C SER A 38 -15.76 6.92 -18.98
N GLY A 39 -14.89 6.84 -17.97
CA GLY A 39 -13.55 7.39 -18.02
C GLY A 39 -12.51 6.48 -18.68
N ALA A 40 -11.33 7.02 -18.98
CA ALA A 40 -10.21 6.26 -19.49
C ALA A 40 -9.76 5.20 -18.47
N GLY A 41 -9.55 3.96 -18.91
CA GLY A 41 -9.17 2.83 -18.04
C GLY A 41 -10.35 2.17 -17.32
N ASN A 42 -11.57 2.38 -17.78
CA ASN A 42 -12.78 1.78 -17.23
C ASN A 42 -12.77 0.24 -17.17
N ASP A 43 -11.91 -0.41 -17.94
CA ASP A 43 -11.70 -1.87 -17.86
C ASP A 43 -11.10 -2.31 -16.49
N PHE A 44 -10.66 -1.38 -15.65
CA PHE A 44 -9.99 -1.64 -14.37
C PHE A 44 -10.72 -1.04 -13.15
N LEU A 45 -12.04 -0.99 -13.19
CA LEU A 45 -12.87 -0.44 -12.11
C LEU A 45 -13.45 -1.50 -11.15
N GLY A 46 -13.04 -2.76 -11.26
CA GLY A 46 -13.56 -3.84 -10.40
C GLY A 46 -13.34 -3.64 -8.90
N TRP A 47 -12.41 -2.78 -8.50
CA TRP A 47 -12.15 -2.42 -7.10
C TRP A 47 -13.21 -1.48 -6.50
N MET A 48 -13.91 -0.70 -7.34
CA MET A 48 -14.81 0.38 -6.92
C MET A 48 -15.90 -0.04 -5.93
N HIS A 49 -16.56 -1.16 -6.20
CA HIS A 49 -17.62 -1.71 -5.35
C HIS A 49 -17.22 -3.05 -4.76
N LEU A 50 -15.93 -3.37 -4.79
CA LEU A 50 -15.42 -4.63 -4.27
C LEU A 50 -15.74 -4.84 -2.78
N PRO A 51 -15.53 -3.86 -1.86
CA PRO A 51 -15.80 -4.07 -0.45
C PRO A 51 -17.25 -4.45 -0.15
N SER A 52 -18.21 -3.80 -0.82
CA SER A 52 -19.65 -4.07 -0.61
C SER A 52 -20.15 -5.33 -1.34
N SER A 53 -19.45 -5.79 -2.37
CA SER A 53 -19.82 -6.93 -3.22
C SER A 53 -19.02 -8.22 -2.96
N LEU A 54 -18.07 -8.21 -2.01
CA LEU A 54 -17.29 -9.39 -1.68
C LEU A 54 -18.20 -10.54 -1.24
N ASP A 55 -18.04 -11.68 -1.93
CA ASP A 55 -18.77 -12.88 -1.64
C ASP A 55 -18.34 -13.50 -0.31
N GLU A 56 -19.31 -13.81 0.54
CA GLU A 56 -19.10 -14.43 1.85
C GLU A 56 -18.45 -15.82 1.71
N GLU A 57 -18.74 -16.56 0.64
CA GLU A 57 -18.12 -17.86 0.37
C GLU A 57 -16.62 -17.71 0.06
N LEU A 58 -16.24 -16.64 -0.66
CA LEU A 58 -14.84 -16.33 -0.92
C LEU A 58 -14.09 -15.99 0.38
N VAL A 59 -14.68 -15.15 1.24
CA VAL A 59 -14.07 -14.78 2.53
C VAL A 59 -13.89 -16.01 3.40
N ASN A 60 -14.92 -16.86 3.53
CA ASN A 60 -14.84 -18.11 4.27
C ASN A 60 -13.77 -19.06 3.69
N SER A 61 -13.64 -19.14 2.38
CA SER A 61 -12.61 -19.96 1.70
C SER A 61 -11.20 -19.46 2.03
N ILE A 62 -10.98 -18.14 2.03
CA ILE A 62 -9.71 -17.53 2.41
C ILE A 62 -9.37 -17.83 3.86
N GLU A 63 -10.31 -17.66 4.78
CA GLU A 63 -10.12 -17.96 6.20
C GLU A 63 -9.82 -19.44 6.45
N ASN A 64 -10.50 -20.35 5.75
CA ASN A 64 -10.23 -21.78 5.84
C ASN A 64 -8.82 -22.14 5.33
N THR A 65 -8.42 -21.62 4.18
CA THR A 65 -7.07 -21.82 3.62
C THR A 65 -6.01 -21.24 4.55
N ALA A 66 -6.25 -20.04 5.09
CA ALA A 66 -5.36 -19.43 6.06
C ALA A 66 -5.23 -20.31 7.33
N SER A 67 -6.33 -20.89 7.81
CA SER A 67 -6.34 -21.78 8.97
C SER A 67 -5.48 -23.03 8.76
N VAL A 68 -5.55 -23.67 7.59
CA VAL A 68 -4.68 -24.82 7.25
C VAL A 68 -3.22 -24.42 7.31
N LEU A 69 -2.83 -23.35 6.64
CA LEU A 69 -1.44 -22.89 6.65
C LEU A 69 -0.97 -22.46 8.04
N ARG A 70 -1.86 -21.88 8.85
CA ARG A 70 -1.56 -21.47 10.24
C ARG A 70 -1.35 -22.64 11.18
N ASN A 71 -2.01 -23.76 10.95
CA ASN A 71 -1.88 -24.96 11.79
C ASN A 71 -0.65 -25.79 11.41
N ASP A 72 -0.30 -25.84 10.13
CA ASP A 72 0.67 -26.80 9.60
C ASP A 72 2.07 -26.21 9.38
N CYS A 73 2.19 -24.87 9.29
CA CYS A 73 3.43 -24.18 8.95
C CYS A 73 3.93 -23.28 10.08
N GLU A 74 5.25 -23.19 10.23
CA GLU A 74 5.91 -22.19 11.09
C GLU A 74 6.14 -20.85 10.37
N TYR A 75 6.26 -20.90 9.03
CA TYR A 75 6.40 -19.76 8.15
C TYR A 75 5.51 -19.92 6.92
N VAL A 76 5.03 -18.79 6.40
CA VAL A 76 4.42 -18.75 5.06
C VAL A 76 5.14 -17.68 4.26
N VAL A 77 5.66 -18.04 3.10
CA VAL A 77 6.34 -17.10 2.22
C VAL A 77 5.35 -16.61 1.17
N ALA A 78 5.02 -15.33 1.25
CA ALA A 78 4.23 -14.64 0.24
C ALA A 78 5.17 -14.12 -0.87
N ILE A 79 4.99 -14.65 -2.07
CA ILE A 79 5.79 -14.35 -3.25
C ILE A 79 4.97 -13.48 -4.19
N GLY A 80 5.38 -12.23 -4.38
CA GLY A 80 4.76 -11.26 -5.25
C GLY A 80 5.70 -10.08 -5.50
N ILE A 81 5.34 -9.18 -6.41
CA ILE A 81 6.05 -7.92 -6.64
C ILE A 81 5.04 -6.78 -6.78
N GLY A 82 5.42 -5.55 -6.37
CA GLY A 82 4.55 -4.38 -6.43
C GLY A 82 3.21 -4.62 -5.74
N GLY A 83 2.10 -4.40 -6.44
CA GLY A 83 0.75 -4.60 -5.91
C GLY A 83 0.44 -6.01 -5.41
N SER A 84 1.18 -7.02 -5.87
CA SER A 84 1.00 -8.39 -5.41
C SER A 84 1.55 -8.66 -4.01
N TYR A 85 2.22 -7.70 -3.35
CA TYR A 85 2.68 -7.87 -1.97
C TYR A 85 2.60 -6.60 -1.11
N LEU A 86 2.74 -5.40 -1.69
CA LEU A 86 2.86 -4.15 -0.91
C LEU A 86 1.64 -3.90 -0.03
N GLY A 87 0.43 -4.10 -0.56
CA GLY A 87 -0.79 -3.90 0.20
C GLY A 87 -0.94 -4.86 1.38
N ALA A 88 -0.71 -6.16 1.15
CA ALA A 88 -0.72 -7.14 2.24
C ALA A 88 0.34 -6.82 3.30
N LYS A 89 1.55 -6.46 2.85
CA LYS A 89 2.64 -6.09 3.75
C LYS A 89 2.31 -4.84 4.56
N ALA A 90 1.70 -3.83 3.95
CA ALA A 90 1.24 -2.62 4.63
C ALA A 90 0.32 -2.93 5.81
N VAL A 91 -0.68 -3.76 5.62
CA VAL A 91 -1.62 -4.15 6.69
C VAL A 91 -0.93 -5.01 7.75
N ILE A 92 -0.16 -6.01 7.34
CA ILE A 92 0.54 -6.93 8.26
C ILE A 92 1.52 -6.15 9.14
N GLU A 93 2.37 -5.28 8.58
CA GLU A 93 3.34 -4.50 9.36
C GLU A 93 2.65 -3.48 10.28
N ALA A 94 1.59 -2.82 9.81
CA ALA A 94 0.83 -1.86 10.61
C ALA A 94 0.19 -2.48 11.86
N LEU A 95 -0.24 -3.72 11.77
CA LEU A 95 -0.92 -4.44 12.86
C LEU A 95 0.02 -5.30 13.71
N SER A 96 1.17 -5.69 13.18
CA SER A 96 2.11 -6.58 13.86
C SER A 96 2.73 -5.94 15.11
N ASP A 97 3.00 -6.77 16.11
CA ASP A 97 3.84 -6.37 17.24
C ASP A 97 5.31 -6.24 16.79
N SER A 98 5.91 -5.09 17.02
CA SER A 98 7.31 -4.82 16.66
C SER A 98 8.31 -5.78 17.33
N PHE A 99 7.94 -6.39 18.44
CA PHE A 99 8.71 -7.39 19.18
C PHE A 99 8.23 -8.83 18.96
N ALA A 100 7.40 -9.08 17.93
CA ALA A 100 6.88 -10.42 17.64
C ALA A 100 7.99 -11.46 17.47
N ALA A 101 9.18 -11.07 17.01
CA ALA A 101 10.33 -11.96 16.86
C ALA A 101 10.83 -12.53 18.20
N LEU A 102 10.60 -11.82 19.31
CA LEU A 102 11.03 -12.16 20.67
C LEU A 102 9.95 -12.88 21.48
N LYS A 103 8.75 -13.03 20.93
CA LYS A 103 7.59 -13.65 21.59
C LYS A 103 7.29 -15.02 20.99
N PRO A 104 6.66 -15.94 21.75
CA PRO A 104 6.10 -17.16 21.19
C PRO A 104 5.13 -16.83 20.05
N ALA A 105 5.29 -17.53 18.92
CA ALA A 105 4.44 -17.29 17.76
C ALA A 105 3.03 -17.89 18.00
N ASN A 106 2.00 -17.12 17.67
CA ASN A 106 0.62 -17.58 17.64
C ASN A 106 0.19 -17.80 16.17
N GLY A 107 0.88 -18.73 15.49
CA GLY A 107 0.72 -19.04 14.08
C GLY A 107 1.99 -18.75 13.27
N PRO A 108 1.98 -18.96 11.95
CA PRO A 108 3.15 -18.77 11.12
C PRO A 108 3.53 -17.28 10.99
N ARG A 109 4.81 -17.03 10.79
CA ARG A 109 5.26 -15.70 10.36
C ARG A 109 5.13 -15.61 8.85
N VAL A 110 4.47 -14.58 8.39
CA VAL A 110 4.40 -14.28 6.95
C VAL A 110 5.67 -13.53 6.54
N LEU A 111 6.42 -14.11 5.61
CA LEU A 111 7.65 -13.55 5.06
C LEU A 111 7.40 -13.13 3.61
N PHE A 112 7.96 -12.00 3.23
CA PHE A 112 7.92 -11.50 1.86
C PHE A 112 9.30 -11.70 1.23
N ALA A 113 9.48 -12.73 0.39
CA ALA A 113 10.76 -13.19 -0.16
C ALA A 113 11.74 -13.63 0.94
N GLY A 114 11.66 -14.87 1.41
CA GLY A 114 12.37 -15.33 2.59
C GLY A 114 13.48 -16.34 2.34
N GLN A 115 14.48 -16.37 3.22
CA GLN A 115 15.38 -17.50 3.44
C GLN A 115 14.73 -18.45 4.45
N ASN A 116 14.73 -19.75 4.14
CA ASN A 116 14.26 -20.79 5.05
C ASN A 116 15.44 -21.46 5.74
N ASN A 117 15.38 -21.58 7.06
CA ASN A 117 16.40 -22.21 7.89
C ASN A 117 15.97 -23.63 8.35
N GLY A 118 15.40 -24.43 7.43
CA GLY A 118 15.00 -25.81 7.72
C GLY A 118 13.71 -25.98 8.54
N LYS A 119 12.90 -24.93 8.66
CA LYS A 119 11.60 -24.98 9.33
C LYS A 119 10.47 -25.28 8.35
N LYS A 120 9.36 -25.86 8.80
CA LYS A 120 8.18 -26.09 7.98
C LYS A 120 7.59 -24.80 7.46
N PHE A 121 7.45 -24.70 6.16
CA PHE A 121 6.90 -23.49 5.53
C PHE A 121 5.88 -23.81 4.43
N GLY A 122 4.96 -22.86 4.23
CA GLY A 122 4.05 -22.84 3.09
C GLY A 122 4.40 -21.70 2.13
N ILE A 123 3.81 -21.71 0.96
CA ILE A 123 4.03 -20.70 -0.09
C ILE A 123 2.67 -20.14 -0.54
N VAL A 124 2.57 -18.81 -0.59
CA VAL A 124 1.52 -18.12 -1.33
C VAL A 124 2.17 -17.42 -2.50
N VAL A 125 1.97 -17.94 -3.71
CA VAL A 125 2.53 -17.35 -4.93
C VAL A 125 1.46 -16.52 -5.65
N ILE A 126 1.77 -15.23 -5.84
CA ILE A 126 0.83 -14.23 -6.36
C ILE A 126 1.38 -13.66 -7.67
N SER A 127 0.84 -14.12 -8.78
CA SER A 127 1.24 -13.68 -10.11
C SER A 127 0.15 -14.00 -11.13
N LYS A 128 -0.40 -12.98 -11.81
CA LYS A 128 -1.44 -13.18 -12.80
C LYS A 128 -0.99 -14.09 -13.96
N SER A 129 0.14 -13.79 -14.57
CA SER A 129 0.70 -14.57 -15.68
C SER A 129 1.50 -15.80 -15.24
N GLY A 130 2.07 -15.79 -14.04
CA GLY A 130 3.07 -16.75 -13.60
C GLY A 130 4.44 -16.61 -14.26
N THR A 131 4.65 -15.58 -15.09
CA THR A 131 5.88 -15.35 -15.86
C THR A 131 6.58 -14.05 -15.52
N THR A 132 6.06 -13.28 -14.55
CA THR A 132 6.79 -12.13 -14.02
C THR A 132 8.09 -12.63 -13.41
N THR A 133 9.21 -12.06 -13.84
CA THR A 133 10.54 -12.64 -13.62
C THR A 133 10.87 -12.85 -12.15
N GLU A 134 10.67 -11.84 -11.32
CA GLU A 134 11.07 -11.87 -9.91
C GLU A 134 10.27 -12.92 -9.09
N PRO A 135 8.92 -12.92 -9.09
CA PRO A 135 8.18 -13.97 -8.40
C PRO A 135 8.37 -15.36 -9.02
N ALA A 136 8.58 -15.48 -10.34
CA ALA A 136 8.81 -16.76 -10.98
C ALA A 136 10.14 -17.39 -10.54
N ILE A 137 11.21 -16.60 -10.41
CA ILE A 137 12.52 -17.06 -9.89
C ILE A 137 12.37 -17.51 -8.44
N ALA A 138 11.79 -16.66 -7.58
CA ALA A 138 11.59 -16.96 -6.17
C ALA A 138 10.75 -18.24 -5.98
N PHE A 139 9.65 -18.36 -6.72
CA PHE A 139 8.78 -19.53 -6.66
C PHE A 139 9.48 -20.81 -7.10
N ARG A 140 10.22 -20.78 -8.20
CA ARG A 140 10.99 -21.95 -8.68
C ARG A 140 11.96 -22.47 -7.63
N ILE A 141 12.68 -21.56 -6.97
CA ILE A 141 13.66 -21.91 -5.92
C ILE A 141 12.94 -22.47 -4.68
N LEU A 142 11.94 -21.75 -4.18
CA LEU A 142 11.26 -22.10 -2.93
C LEU A 142 10.39 -23.36 -3.08
N LYS A 143 9.76 -23.59 -4.24
CA LYS A 143 9.05 -24.84 -4.56
C LYS A 143 10.00 -26.04 -4.47
N GLU A 144 11.15 -25.95 -5.14
CA GLU A 144 12.15 -27.02 -5.10
C GLU A 144 12.65 -27.29 -3.66
N MET A 145 12.89 -26.24 -2.88
CA MET A 145 13.31 -26.38 -1.49
C MET A 145 12.22 -27.08 -0.65
N LEU A 146 10.95 -26.65 -0.80
CA LEU A 146 9.81 -27.22 -0.08
C LEU A 146 9.63 -28.70 -0.43
N GLU A 147 9.66 -29.05 -1.71
CA GLU A 147 9.53 -30.43 -2.18
C GLU A 147 10.66 -31.34 -1.68
N LYS A 148 11.90 -30.81 -1.62
CA LYS A 148 13.06 -31.55 -1.07
C LYS A 148 12.95 -31.75 0.43
N GLN A 149 12.42 -30.78 1.17
CA GLN A 149 12.35 -30.80 2.63
C GLN A 149 11.18 -31.66 3.14
N GLU A 150 9.97 -31.46 2.60
CA GLU A 150 8.73 -32.00 3.12
C GLU A 150 8.04 -33.02 2.16
N GLY A 151 8.54 -33.14 0.93
CA GLY A 151 7.95 -33.99 -0.10
C GLY A 151 6.84 -33.30 -0.91
N LYS A 152 6.54 -33.86 -2.07
CA LYS A 152 5.56 -33.30 -3.03
C LYS A 152 4.14 -33.26 -2.49
N GLU A 153 3.72 -34.25 -1.72
CA GLU A 153 2.37 -34.29 -1.15
C GLU A 153 2.13 -33.16 -0.15
N PHE A 154 3.13 -32.86 0.71
CA PHE A 154 3.05 -31.71 1.60
C PHE A 154 3.06 -30.41 0.78
N ALA A 155 3.97 -30.28 -0.18
CA ALA A 155 4.07 -29.08 -1.03
C ALA A 155 2.76 -28.77 -1.75
N SER A 156 2.10 -29.77 -2.34
CA SER A 156 0.83 -29.56 -3.07
C SER A 156 -0.31 -29.02 -2.19
N LYS A 157 -0.32 -29.40 -0.91
CA LYS A 157 -1.33 -28.93 0.07
C LYS A 157 -1.00 -27.54 0.67
N HIS A 158 0.28 -27.13 0.65
CA HIS A 158 0.75 -25.91 1.34
C HIS A 158 1.31 -24.86 0.38
N ILE A 159 1.16 -25.08 -0.93
CA ILE A 159 1.32 -24.05 -1.95
C ILE A 159 -0.06 -23.54 -2.36
N VAL A 160 -0.27 -22.25 -2.23
CA VAL A 160 -1.50 -21.58 -2.68
C VAL A 160 -1.14 -20.62 -3.80
N ALA A 161 -1.85 -20.72 -4.94
CA ALA A 161 -1.65 -19.87 -6.09
C ALA A 161 -2.75 -18.80 -6.17
N VAL A 162 -2.36 -17.54 -6.21
CA VAL A 162 -3.26 -16.42 -6.53
C VAL A 162 -2.90 -15.96 -7.95
N THR A 163 -3.75 -16.26 -8.93
CA THR A 163 -3.40 -16.18 -10.35
C THR A 163 -4.62 -15.94 -11.25
N ASP A 164 -4.41 -15.89 -12.56
CA ASP A 164 -5.49 -15.78 -13.56
C ASP A 164 -6.52 -16.93 -13.43
N ALA A 165 -7.76 -16.66 -13.81
CA ALA A 165 -8.85 -17.63 -13.72
C ALA A 165 -8.66 -18.84 -14.65
N ALA A 166 -8.11 -18.63 -15.87
CA ALA A 166 -8.14 -19.62 -16.93
C ALA A 166 -6.79 -19.87 -17.63
N LYS A 167 -5.87 -18.90 -17.61
CA LYS A 167 -4.66 -18.90 -18.44
C LYS A 167 -3.40 -18.53 -17.65
N GLY A 168 -2.24 -18.77 -18.25
CA GLY A 168 -0.95 -18.43 -17.71
C GLY A 168 -0.22 -19.62 -17.07
N ALA A 169 1.10 -19.50 -16.97
CA ALA A 169 1.96 -20.59 -16.49
C ALA A 169 1.63 -21.03 -15.05
N LEU A 170 1.31 -20.10 -14.17
CA LEU A 170 0.97 -20.42 -12.78
C LEU A 170 -0.41 -21.12 -12.69
N ARG A 171 -1.39 -20.72 -13.51
CA ARG A 171 -2.70 -21.41 -13.57
C ARG A 171 -2.54 -22.85 -14.04
N THR A 172 -1.77 -23.06 -15.13
CA THR A 172 -1.48 -24.41 -15.63
C THR A 172 -0.84 -25.26 -14.54
N LEU A 173 0.22 -24.76 -13.91
CA LEU A 173 0.91 -25.49 -12.85
C LEU A 173 0.00 -25.78 -11.65
N ALA A 174 -0.81 -24.81 -11.22
CA ALA A 174 -1.74 -24.99 -10.09
C ALA A 174 -2.75 -26.11 -10.37
N ASN A 175 -3.24 -26.22 -11.61
CA ASN A 175 -4.17 -27.28 -12.02
C ASN A 175 -3.46 -28.65 -12.08
N GLU A 176 -2.24 -28.71 -12.61
CA GLU A 176 -1.46 -29.95 -12.72
C GLU A 176 -1.02 -30.52 -11.37
N GLU A 177 -0.59 -29.65 -10.47
CA GLU A 177 -0.08 -30.05 -9.13
C GLU A 177 -1.20 -30.09 -8.05
N GLY A 178 -2.41 -29.65 -8.38
CA GLY A 178 -3.56 -29.64 -7.45
C GLY A 178 -3.48 -28.57 -6.36
N TYR A 179 -2.83 -27.42 -6.61
CA TYR A 179 -2.75 -26.35 -5.63
C TYR A 179 -4.10 -25.69 -5.37
N THR A 180 -4.38 -25.38 -4.11
CA THR A 180 -5.45 -24.42 -3.80
C THR A 180 -5.18 -23.12 -4.55
N SER A 181 -6.20 -22.56 -5.18
CA SER A 181 -5.99 -21.36 -5.98
C SER A 181 -7.11 -20.34 -5.85
N TYR A 182 -6.75 -19.07 -5.96
CA TYR A 182 -7.65 -17.92 -5.99
C TYR A 182 -7.43 -17.13 -7.28
N VAL A 183 -8.47 -16.42 -7.69
CA VAL A 183 -8.46 -15.66 -8.95
C VAL A 183 -7.96 -14.24 -8.68
N ILE A 184 -7.12 -13.73 -9.58
CA ILE A 184 -6.84 -12.31 -9.76
C ILE A 184 -7.74 -11.81 -10.86
N GLU A 185 -8.70 -10.98 -10.53
CA GLU A 185 -9.70 -10.46 -11.46
C GLU A 185 -9.03 -9.62 -12.57
N ASP A 186 -9.57 -9.76 -13.80
CA ASP A 186 -9.02 -9.06 -14.97
C ASP A 186 -9.22 -7.54 -14.90
N ASN A 187 -10.30 -7.12 -14.27
CA ASN A 187 -10.72 -5.74 -14.13
C ASN A 187 -10.20 -5.03 -12.86
N ILE A 188 -9.21 -5.62 -12.17
CA ILE A 188 -8.57 -5.00 -11.00
C ILE A 188 -7.07 -4.88 -11.25
N GLY A 189 -6.56 -3.64 -11.22
CA GLY A 189 -5.14 -3.36 -11.30
C GLY A 189 -4.37 -3.78 -10.05
N GLY A 190 -3.09 -4.17 -10.19
CA GLY A 190 -2.29 -4.68 -9.07
C GLY A 190 -2.23 -3.75 -7.85
N ARG A 191 -2.10 -2.44 -8.05
CA ARG A 191 -2.04 -1.45 -6.97
C ARG A 191 -3.39 -1.19 -6.27
N PHE A 192 -4.51 -1.67 -6.86
CA PHE A 192 -5.87 -1.63 -6.32
C PHE A 192 -6.36 -3.00 -5.80
N SER A 193 -5.45 -3.95 -5.58
CA SER A 193 -5.83 -5.35 -5.32
C SER A 193 -5.74 -5.77 -3.85
N VAL A 194 -5.53 -4.84 -2.91
CA VAL A 194 -5.35 -5.17 -1.48
C VAL A 194 -6.57 -5.91 -0.91
N LEU A 195 -7.77 -5.52 -1.32
CA LEU A 195 -9.04 -6.10 -0.85
C LEU A 195 -9.51 -7.32 -1.68
N THR A 196 -8.65 -7.85 -2.55
CA THR A 196 -8.85 -9.13 -3.26
C THR A 196 -8.10 -10.25 -2.53
N PRO A 197 -8.19 -11.52 -2.98
CA PRO A 197 -7.36 -12.60 -2.44
C PRO A 197 -5.86 -12.31 -2.45
N VAL A 198 -5.39 -11.39 -3.31
CA VAL A 198 -4.00 -10.92 -3.36
C VAL A 198 -3.53 -10.36 -2.00
N GLY A 199 -4.34 -9.54 -1.36
CA GLY A 199 -4.05 -8.97 -0.04
C GLY A 199 -4.68 -9.76 1.09
N LEU A 200 -5.95 -10.14 0.96
CA LEU A 200 -6.71 -10.76 2.05
C LEU A 200 -6.12 -12.09 2.52
N LEU A 201 -5.63 -12.94 1.61
CA LEU A 201 -5.08 -14.23 2.00
C LEU A 201 -3.81 -14.13 2.86
N PRO A 202 -2.76 -13.39 2.48
CA PRO A 202 -1.60 -13.21 3.35
C PRO A 202 -1.93 -12.53 4.68
N ILE A 203 -2.88 -11.59 4.70
CA ILE A 203 -3.34 -10.91 5.92
C ILE A 203 -4.03 -11.89 6.87
N ALA A 204 -4.92 -12.75 6.36
CA ALA A 204 -5.58 -13.79 7.15
C ALA A 204 -4.58 -14.82 7.68
N ILE A 205 -3.58 -15.23 6.88
CA ILE A 205 -2.50 -16.12 7.31
C ILE A 205 -1.68 -15.49 8.45
N ALA A 206 -1.42 -14.20 8.40
CA ALA A 206 -0.75 -13.48 9.49
C ALA A 206 -1.60 -13.42 10.78
N GLY A 207 -2.90 -13.74 10.71
CA GLY A 207 -3.81 -13.84 11.83
C GLY A 207 -4.65 -12.60 12.10
N PHE A 208 -4.70 -11.68 11.16
CA PHE A 208 -5.51 -10.46 11.27
C PHE A 208 -6.93 -10.68 10.72
N ASN A 209 -7.85 -9.89 11.24
CA ASN A 209 -9.28 -10.02 10.93
C ASN A 209 -9.63 -9.33 9.60
N ILE A 210 -9.65 -10.11 8.52
CA ILE A 210 -9.97 -9.60 7.17
C ILE A 210 -11.40 -9.08 7.07
N ARG A 211 -12.35 -9.55 7.89
CA ARG A 211 -13.73 -9.07 7.91
C ARG A 211 -13.82 -7.64 8.42
N GLN A 212 -13.05 -7.30 9.46
CA GLN A 212 -12.94 -5.94 9.96
C GLN A 212 -12.29 -5.00 8.92
N LEU A 213 -11.28 -5.49 8.20
CA LEU A 213 -10.65 -4.74 7.11
C LEU A 213 -11.65 -4.44 5.98
N ILE A 214 -12.42 -5.45 5.55
CA ILE A 214 -13.47 -5.30 4.52
C ILE A 214 -14.56 -4.35 4.99
N GLU A 215 -15.00 -4.45 6.24
CA GLU A 215 -16.04 -3.59 6.80
C GLU A 215 -15.61 -2.12 6.85
N GLY A 216 -14.35 -1.84 7.23
CA GLY A 216 -13.79 -0.48 7.17
C GLY A 216 -13.76 0.07 5.74
N ALA A 217 -13.32 -0.73 4.78
CA ALA A 217 -13.31 -0.35 3.37
C ALA A 217 -14.72 -0.10 2.83
N LYS A 218 -15.69 -0.93 3.21
CA LYS A 218 -17.10 -0.78 2.84
C LYS A 218 -17.70 0.50 3.43
N ASN A 219 -17.37 0.83 4.68
CA ASN A 219 -17.78 2.08 5.28
C ASN A 219 -17.25 3.29 4.48
N MET A 220 -16.00 3.26 4.08
CA MET A 220 -15.39 4.32 3.28
C MET A 220 -15.94 4.36 1.83
N GLU A 221 -16.24 3.21 1.22
CA GLU A 221 -16.93 3.13 -0.07
C GLU A 221 -18.27 3.90 0.01
N MET A 222 -19.08 3.62 1.01
CA MET A 222 -20.36 4.29 1.21
C MET A 222 -20.23 5.79 1.48
N ALA A 223 -19.22 6.20 2.24
CA ALA A 223 -18.96 7.60 2.57
C ALA A 223 -18.45 8.41 1.38
N THR A 224 -17.98 7.76 0.30
CA THR A 224 -17.34 8.42 -0.85
C THR A 224 -18.10 8.24 -2.18
N ILE A 225 -19.37 7.87 -2.13
CA ILE A 225 -20.21 7.70 -3.34
C ILE A 225 -20.48 9.04 -4.03
N ASN A 226 -20.89 10.07 -3.26
CA ASN A 226 -21.25 11.36 -3.80
C ASN A 226 -20.04 12.30 -3.87
N ALA A 227 -20.14 13.35 -4.70
CA ALA A 227 -19.09 14.36 -4.79
C ALA A 227 -19.11 15.38 -3.65
N ASP A 228 -20.26 15.57 -3.01
CA ASP A 228 -20.43 16.49 -1.87
C ASP A 228 -20.12 15.78 -0.55
N ASP A 229 -19.58 16.50 0.40
CA ASP A 229 -19.18 16.01 1.74
C ASP A 229 -18.25 14.76 1.69
N ASN A 230 -17.42 14.68 0.67
CA ASN A 230 -16.56 13.52 0.38
C ASN A 230 -15.09 13.86 0.63
N ILE A 231 -14.51 13.23 1.66
CA ILE A 231 -13.11 13.48 2.04
C ILE A 231 -12.10 13.03 0.95
N ALA A 232 -12.43 12.04 0.11
CA ALA A 232 -11.57 11.63 -1.01
C ALA A 232 -11.59 12.69 -2.13
N VAL A 233 -12.74 13.31 -2.39
CA VAL A 233 -12.86 14.46 -3.28
C VAL A 233 -12.07 15.65 -2.76
N GLU A 234 -12.22 15.95 -1.47
CA GLU A 234 -11.56 17.10 -0.84
C GLU A 234 -10.03 16.93 -0.87
N TYR A 235 -9.53 15.74 -0.57
CA TYR A 235 -8.11 15.44 -0.68
C TYR A 235 -7.60 15.56 -2.13
N ALA A 236 -8.32 15.00 -3.10
CA ALA A 236 -7.95 15.05 -4.51
C ALA A 236 -7.93 16.49 -5.05
N LYS A 237 -8.93 17.33 -4.71
CA LYS A 237 -8.96 18.76 -5.05
C LYS A 237 -7.79 19.51 -4.44
N THR A 238 -7.54 19.33 -3.14
CA THR A 238 -6.46 20.00 -2.42
C THR A 238 -5.10 19.70 -3.04
N ARG A 239 -4.80 18.41 -3.33
CA ARG A 239 -3.58 17.99 -4.00
C ARG A 239 -3.41 18.66 -5.37
N ASN A 240 -4.47 18.67 -6.17
CA ASN A 240 -4.43 19.26 -7.51
C ASN A 240 -4.34 20.79 -7.48
N ALA A 241 -4.94 21.46 -6.51
CA ALA A 241 -4.76 22.90 -6.31
C ALA A 241 -3.30 23.23 -5.96
N LEU A 242 -2.69 22.45 -5.06
CA LEU A 242 -1.26 22.55 -4.73
C LEU A 242 -0.38 22.25 -5.94
N TYR A 243 -0.69 21.23 -6.74
CA TYR A 243 0.02 20.95 -7.98
C TYR A 243 -0.03 22.14 -8.97
N ASN A 244 -1.19 22.76 -9.13
CA ASN A 244 -1.38 23.93 -9.98
C ASN A 244 -0.62 25.16 -9.47
N SER A 245 -0.42 25.27 -8.13
CA SER A 245 0.39 26.34 -7.51
C SER A 245 1.90 26.09 -7.62
N GLY A 246 2.35 24.97 -8.21
CA GLY A 246 3.76 24.64 -8.39
C GLY A 246 4.33 23.63 -7.41
N LYS A 247 3.52 23.09 -6.49
CA LYS A 247 3.94 22.02 -5.59
C LYS A 247 3.91 20.69 -6.35
N LYS A 248 5.06 20.14 -6.68
CA LYS A 248 5.20 18.97 -7.57
C LYS A 248 5.52 17.67 -6.88
N ILE A 249 5.84 17.71 -5.59
CA ILE A 249 6.24 16.56 -4.78
C ILE A 249 5.34 16.53 -3.56
N GLU A 250 4.68 15.40 -3.34
CA GLU A 250 3.94 15.11 -2.11
C GLU A 250 4.75 14.15 -1.25
N ILE A 251 4.97 14.53 0.00
CA ILE A 251 5.65 13.70 0.99
C ILE A 251 4.61 13.15 1.97
N LEU A 252 4.36 11.85 1.95
CA LEU A 252 3.55 11.19 2.96
C LEU A 252 4.39 11.01 4.23
N VAL A 253 3.97 11.67 5.31
CA VAL A 253 4.68 11.72 6.58
C VAL A 253 3.95 10.86 7.61
N ASN A 254 4.66 9.97 8.29
CA ASN A 254 4.12 9.28 9.44
C ASN A 254 5.05 9.42 10.66
N TYR A 255 4.47 9.34 11.86
CA TYR A 255 5.16 9.33 13.16
C TYR A 255 5.02 7.98 13.86
N ASN A 256 4.54 6.97 13.13
CA ASN A 256 4.45 5.59 13.60
C ASN A 256 5.16 4.68 12.60
N PRO A 257 6.34 4.10 12.93
CA PRO A 257 7.13 3.28 12.00
C PRO A 257 6.37 2.09 11.39
N LYS A 258 5.30 1.65 12.04
CA LYS A 258 4.42 0.60 11.52
C LYS A 258 3.70 0.98 10.22
N LEU A 259 3.60 2.27 9.90
CA LEU A 259 2.98 2.78 8.68
C LEU A 259 3.94 2.89 7.49
N HIS A 260 5.21 2.52 7.67
CA HIS A 260 6.21 2.55 6.59
C HIS A 260 5.71 1.87 5.30
N PHE A 261 5.23 0.64 5.39
CA PHE A 261 4.74 -0.07 4.20
C PHE A 261 3.38 0.41 3.68
N LEU A 262 2.59 1.11 4.48
CA LEU A 262 1.44 1.86 3.97
C LEU A 262 1.90 2.98 3.03
N ALA A 263 2.97 3.70 3.40
CA ALA A 263 3.56 4.71 2.53
C ALA A 263 4.20 4.11 1.27
N GLU A 264 4.86 2.94 1.35
CA GLU A 264 5.39 2.24 0.17
C GLU A 264 4.28 1.80 -0.81
N TRP A 265 3.16 1.27 -0.29
CA TRP A 265 1.99 0.96 -1.11
C TRP A 265 1.39 2.23 -1.71
N TRP A 266 1.25 3.30 -0.95
CA TRP A 266 0.73 4.59 -1.40
C TRP A 266 1.60 5.19 -2.51
N LYS A 267 2.93 5.09 -2.41
CA LYS A 267 3.85 5.53 -3.49
C LYS A 267 3.60 4.77 -4.79
N GLN A 268 3.38 3.47 -4.75
CA GLN A 268 3.02 2.71 -5.94
C GLN A 268 1.65 3.16 -6.47
N LEU A 269 0.66 3.30 -5.60
CA LEU A 269 -0.70 3.70 -5.98
C LEU A 269 -0.67 5.01 -6.78
N TYR A 270 -0.09 6.07 -6.23
CA TYR A 270 -0.05 7.38 -6.87
C TYR A 270 0.97 7.48 -8.01
N GLY A 271 2.15 6.91 -7.85
CA GLY A 271 3.21 6.96 -8.85
C GLY A 271 2.82 6.32 -10.18
N GLU A 272 2.21 5.13 -10.14
CA GLU A 272 1.73 4.46 -11.34
C GLU A 272 0.42 5.06 -11.88
N SER A 273 -0.37 5.73 -11.05
CA SER A 273 -1.66 6.27 -11.48
C SER A 273 -1.56 7.67 -12.08
N GLU A 274 -0.73 8.55 -11.52
CA GLU A 274 -0.65 9.95 -11.91
C GLU A 274 0.56 10.30 -12.80
N GLY A 275 1.69 9.63 -12.63
CA GLY A 275 2.95 9.93 -13.34
C GLY A 275 2.90 9.60 -14.82
N LYS A 276 2.15 10.35 -15.62
CA LYS A 276 1.90 10.10 -17.04
C LYS A 276 1.91 11.40 -17.84
N GLU A 277 2.21 11.31 -19.15
CA GLU A 277 2.11 12.44 -20.08
C GLU A 277 2.89 13.69 -19.62
N ASN A 278 4.01 13.49 -18.90
CA ASN A 278 4.80 14.54 -18.26
C ASN A 278 4.02 15.36 -17.22
N LYS A 279 2.96 14.80 -16.65
CA LYS A 279 2.16 15.33 -15.55
C LYS A 279 2.31 14.45 -14.32
N GLY A 280 1.77 14.92 -13.20
CA GLY A 280 1.60 14.18 -11.96
C GLY A 280 2.43 14.71 -10.81
N ILE A 281 1.96 14.40 -9.60
CA ILE A 281 2.64 14.72 -8.35
C ILE A 281 3.57 13.55 -8.02
N PHE A 282 4.86 13.84 -7.76
CA PHE A 282 5.83 12.81 -7.39
C PHE A 282 5.59 12.36 -5.94
N PRO A 283 5.26 11.07 -5.69
CA PRO A 283 5.00 10.58 -4.35
C PRO A 283 6.32 10.21 -3.64
N ALA A 284 6.59 10.85 -2.52
CA ALA A 284 7.68 10.52 -1.61
C ALA A 284 7.14 10.16 -0.23
N SER A 285 7.96 9.64 0.67
CA SER A 285 7.57 9.39 2.06
C SER A 285 8.74 9.56 3.02
N VAL A 286 8.42 9.88 4.28
CA VAL A 286 9.37 9.95 5.40
C VAL A 286 8.76 9.32 6.66
N ASP A 287 9.62 8.69 7.47
CA ASP A 287 9.28 8.11 8.76
C ASP A 287 9.87 8.99 9.87
N ASN A 288 9.08 9.91 10.40
CA ASN A 288 9.50 10.80 11.47
C ASN A 288 9.37 10.11 12.86
N SER A 289 10.18 10.46 13.83
CA SER A 289 11.21 11.53 13.85
C SER A 289 12.56 11.15 13.20
N THR A 290 12.74 9.88 12.78
CA THR A 290 14.03 9.42 12.20
C THR A 290 14.45 10.30 11.02
N ASP A 291 13.55 10.54 10.08
CA ASP A 291 13.86 11.30 8.86
C ASP A 291 13.93 12.82 9.07
N LEU A 292 13.54 13.34 10.23
CA LEU A 292 13.91 14.73 10.60
C LEU A 292 15.42 14.91 10.70
N HIS A 293 16.16 13.83 11.00
CA HIS A 293 17.62 13.82 11.06
C HIS A 293 18.29 13.51 9.70
N SER A 294 17.51 13.41 8.62
CA SER A 294 17.98 13.20 7.24
C SER A 294 17.37 14.21 6.29
N MET A 295 16.05 14.19 6.12
CA MET A 295 15.30 15.00 5.18
C MET A 295 14.79 16.33 5.77
N GLY A 296 14.78 16.47 7.11
CA GLY A 296 14.21 17.63 7.79
C GLY A 296 14.80 18.96 7.33
N GLN A 297 16.13 19.04 7.13
CA GLN A 297 16.80 20.24 6.61
C GLN A 297 16.28 20.62 5.22
N TRP A 298 16.16 19.66 4.33
CA TRP A 298 15.69 19.93 2.96
C TRP A 298 14.22 20.34 2.93
N ILE A 299 13.38 19.67 3.73
CA ILE A 299 11.94 20.01 3.83
C ILE A 299 11.79 21.44 4.35
N GLN A 300 12.56 21.80 5.42
CA GLN A 300 12.46 23.12 6.07
C GLN A 300 13.01 24.27 5.21
N GLU A 301 14.12 24.09 4.48
CA GLU A 301 14.84 25.19 3.79
C GLU A 301 15.15 24.92 2.31
N GLY A 302 14.79 23.75 1.75
CA GLY A 302 14.99 23.43 0.34
C GLY A 302 14.01 24.17 -0.58
N GLU A 303 13.91 23.73 -1.83
CA GLU A 303 12.96 24.30 -2.79
C GLU A 303 11.50 24.15 -2.37
N ARG A 304 10.71 25.19 -2.57
CA ARG A 304 9.29 25.22 -2.19
C ARG A 304 8.38 24.47 -3.17
N THR A 305 8.87 23.37 -3.76
CA THR A 305 8.14 22.50 -4.71
C THR A 305 7.38 21.37 -4.05
N ILE A 306 7.48 21.25 -2.73
CA ILE A 306 6.89 20.17 -1.93
C ILE A 306 5.66 20.62 -1.15
N PHE A 307 4.85 19.65 -0.77
CA PHE A 307 3.84 19.69 0.29
C PHE A 307 3.81 18.36 1.05
N GLU A 308 3.24 18.33 2.21
CA GLU A 308 3.17 17.14 3.04
C GLU A 308 1.73 16.68 3.24
N THR A 309 1.55 15.35 3.34
CA THR A 309 0.34 14.70 3.87
C THR A 309 0.74 13.91 5.11
N VAL A 310 0.37 14.41 6.27
CA VAL A 310 0.72 13.83 7.58
C VAL A 310 -0.35 12.85 8.03
N ILE A 311 0.03 11.59 8.27
CA ILE A 311 -0.83 10.57 8.88
C ILE A 311 -0.57 10.52 10.38
N SER A 312 -1.58 10.84 11.17
CA SER A 312 -1.58 10.82 12.62
C SER A 312 -2.49 9.71 13.16
N VAL A 313 -2.06 9.04 14.22
CA VAL A 313 -2.86 8.03 14.93
C VAL A 313 -3.26 8.60 16.27
N ALA A 314 -4.58 8.78 16.49
CA ALA A 314 -5.09 9.49 17.67
C ALA A 314 -4.93 8.67 18.96
N LYS A 315 -5.17 7.35 18.89
CA LYS A 315 -5.09 6.46 20.05
C LYS A 315 -4.07 5.35 19.79
N GLN A 316 -3.10 5.22 20.68
CA GLN A 316 -2.11 4.16 20.63
C GLN A 316 -2.58 2.91 21.38
N GLN A 317 -2.12 1.73 20.92
CA GLN A 317 -2.48 0.43 21.50
C GLN A 317 -1.86 0.19 22.88
N HIS A 318 -0.69 0.79 23.13
CA HIS A 318 0.08 0.58 24.35
C HIS A 318 0.47 1.92 24.97
N GLU A 319 0.50 1.95 26.31
CA GLU A 319 0.94 3.09 27.08
C GLU A 319 2.29 2.79 27.71
N VAL A 320 3.30 3.62 27.40
CA VAL A 320 4.62 3.61 28.04
C VAL A 320 4.90 5.00 28.58
N ARG A 321 5.25 5.09 29.85
CA ARG A 321 5.59 6.36 30.51
C ARG A 321 7.09 6.51 30.67
N ILE A 322 7.55 7.74 30.53
CA ILE A 322 8.95 8.11 30.68
C ILE A 322 9.27 8.10 32.18
N PRO A 323 10.29 7.34 32.64
CA PRO A 323 10.69 7.35 34.04
C PRO A 323 11.35 8.68 34.41
N SER A 324 11.36 9.02 35.71
CA SER A 324 12.21 10.06 36.27
C SER A 324 13.59 9.50 36.55
N ASP A 325 14.64 10.28 36.32
CA ASP A 325 16.02 9.95 36.68
C ASP A 325 16.54 10.94 37.75
N GLU A 326 17.03 10.45 38.89
CA GLU A 326 17.53 11.29 40.00
C GLU A 326 18.71 12.17 39.56
N ALA A 327 19.59 11.67 38.70
CA ALA A 327 20.76 12.42 38.21
C ALA A 327 20.39 13.47 37.15
N ASN A 328 19.29 13.24 36.40
CA ASN A 328 18.82 14.13 35.33
C ASN A 328 19.93 14.64 34.40
N LEU A 329 20.90 13.78 34.08
CA LEU A 329 22.08 14.19 33.28
C LEU A 329 21.70 14.51 31.82
N ASP A 330 20.63 13.89 31.34
CA ASP A 330 20.05 14.12 30.01
C ASP A 330 19.12 15.36 30.00
N GLY A 331 18.77 15.92 31.14
CA GLY A 331 17.85 17.04 31.26
C GLY A 331 16.39 16.74 30.99
N LEU A 332 15.98 15.45 30.92
CA LEU A 332 14.65 15.04 30.44
C LEU A 332 13.58 14.94 31.53
N ASN A 333 13.87 15.25 32.81
CA ASN A 333 12.87 15.17 33.89
C ASN A 333 11.65 16.08 33.66
N TYR A 334 11.73 17.10 32.80
CA TYR A 334 10.58 17.95 32.46
C TYR A 334 9.47 17.20 31.69
N ILE A 335 9.78 16.04 31.09
CA ILE A 335 8.82 15.16 30.46
C ILE A 335 8.57 13.86 31.24
N ALA A 336 9.14 13.71 32.43
CA ALA A 336 8.91 12.56 33.29
C ALA A 336 7.41 12.36 33.55
N ASN A 337 6.98 11.11 33.60
CA ASN A 337 5.59 10.65 33.69
C ASN A 337 4.68 10.95 32.49
N LYS A 338 5.12 11.72 31.49
CA LYS A 338 4.40 11.82 30.21
C LYS A 338 4.44 10.49 29.48
N ARG A 339 3.38 10.20 28.70
CA ARG A 339 3.41 9.05 27.79
C ARG A 339 4.30 9.35 26.59
N ILE A 340 4.97 8.31 26.06
CA ILE A 340 5.83 8.46 24.87
C ILE A 340 5.01 8.96 23.67
N ASP A 341 3.77 8.50 23.50
CA ASP A 341 2.90 8.94 22.41
C ASP A 341 2.49 10.42 22.53
N GLU A 342 2.33 10.95 23.74
CA GLU A 342 2.12 12.39 23.96
C GLU A 342 3.34 13.21 23.51
N VAL A 343 4.54 12.74 23.81
CA VAL A 343 5.78 13.43 23.39
C VAL A 343 5.95 13.35 21.88
N ASN A 344 5.68 12.17 21.28
CA ASN A 344 5.70 11.99 19.84
C ASN A 344 4.67 12.89 19.12
N LYS A 345 3.47 13.07 19.71
CA LYS A 345 2.47 14.00 19.18
C LYS A 345 2.92 15.45 19.25
N MET A 346 3.66 15.84 20.28
CA MET A 346 4.26 17.19 20.35
C MET A 346 5.35 17.39 19.29
N ALA A 347 6.13 16.35 18.99
CA ALA A 347 7.10 16.38 17.89
C ALA A 347 6.39 16.56 16.53
N GLU A 348 5.31 15.81 16.29
CA GLU A 348 4.47 15.96 15.08
C GLU A 348 3.94 17.40 14.95
N LEU A 349 3.29 17.92 15.97
CA LEU A 349 2.72 19.28 15.96
C LEU A 349 3.78 20.36 15.77
N GLY A 350 4.91 20.24 16.48
CA GLY A 350 6.03 21.18 16.36
C GLY A 350 6.62 21.21 14.96
N THR A 351 6.74 20.03 14.32
CA THR A 351 7.23 19.91 12.95
C THR A 351 6.25 20.51 11.96
N VAL A 352 4.95 20.19 12.07
CA VAL A 352 3.91 20.77 11.21
C VAL A 352 3.92 22.30 11.27
N ILE A 353 3.99 22.88 12.47
CA ILE A 353 4.05 24.35 12.64
C ILE A 353 5.30 24.90 11.93
N ALA A 354 6.47 24.32 12.17
CA ALA A 354 7.73 24.78 11.57
C ALA A 354 7.71 24.70 10.04
N HIS A 355 7.22 23.59 9.48
CA HIS A 355 7.15 23.39 8.02
C HIS A 355 6.15 24.34 7.36
N VAL A 356 4.97 24.55 7.97
CA VAL A 356 3.94 25.48 7.47
C VAL A 356 4.47 26.92 7.51
N ASP A 357 5.08 27.36 8.61
CA ASP A 357 5.72 28.67 8.73
C ASP A 357 6.86 28.84 7.70
N GLY A 358 7.56 27.75 7.37
CA GLY A 358 8.58 27.69 6.32
C GLY A 358 8.02 27.64 4.87
N GLY A 359 6.70 27.65 4.67
CA GLY A 359 6.05 27.65 3.38
C GLY A 359 5.89 26.25 2.76
N VAL A 360 5.87 25.19 3.58
CA VAL A 360 5.54 23.82 3.20
C VAL A 360 4.11 23.51 3.66
N PRO A 361 3.12 23.54 2.76
CA PRO A 361 1.73 23.26 3.13
C PRO A 361 1.54 21.81 3.59
N ASN A 362 0.65 21.62 4.55
CA ASN A 362 0.38 20.34 5.16
C ASN A 362 -1.11 19.97 5.05
N ILE A 363 -1.40 18.79 4.52
CA ILE A 363 -2.67 18.08 4.64
C ILE A 363 -2.54 17.14 5.83
N HIS A 364 -3.57 17.02 6.66
CA HIS A 364 -3.52 16.16 7.83
C HIS A 364 -4.64 15.11 7.79
N ILE A 365 -4.27 13.84 7.92
CA ILE A 365 -5.19 12.71 7.99
C ILE A 365 -5.06 12.08 9.38
N THR A 366 -6.16 12.00 10.11
CA THR A 366 -6.20 11.39 11.44
C THR A 366 -6.90 10.04 11.38
N LEU A 367 -6.17 8.96 11.71
CA LEU A 367 -6.76 7.66 12.04
C LEU A 367 -7.13 7.64 13.52
N PRO A 368 -8.35 7.21 13.89
CA PRO A 368 -8.73 7.06 15.29
C PRO A 368 -7.81 6.12 16.06
N GLU A 369 -7.46 4.98 15.48
CA GLU A 369 -6.48 4.02 15.99
C GLU A 369 -5.96 3.13 14.85
N LEU A 370 -4.87 2.39 15.09
CA LEU A 370 -4.42 1.33 14.17
C LEU A 370 -5.20 0.05 14.43
N SER A 371 -6.16 -0.24 13.57
CA SER A 371 -6.95 -1.47 13.56
C SER A 371 -7.20 -1.91 12.13
N GLU A 372 -7.62 -3.15 11.96
CA GLU A 372 -7.99 -3.66 10.63
C GLU A 372 -9.08 -2.81 9.99
N TYR A 373 -10.06 -2.36 10.78
CA TYR A 373 -11.15 -1.50 10.30
C TYR A 373 -10.62 -0.18 9.72
N HIS A 374 -9.80 0.56 10.47
CA HIS A 374 -9.30 1.86 9.99
C HIS A 374 -8.24 1.73 8.89
N LEU A 375 -7.53 0.60 8.82
CA LEU A 375 -6.68 0.29 7.67
C LEU A 375 -7.52 0.01 6.42
N GLY A 376 -8.67 -0.65 6.55
CA GLY A 376 -9.64 -0.79 5.46
C GLY A 376 -10.16 0.56 4.96
N GLU A 377 -10.55 1.44 5.89
CA GLU A 377 -10.99 2.80 5.55
C GLU A 377 -9.92 3.58 4.77
N ILE A 378 -8.68 3.62 5.27
CA ILE A 378 -7.64 4.45 4.63
C ILE A 378 -7.17 3.87 3.29
N ILE A 379 -7.16 2.56 3.12
CA ILE A 379 -6.84 1.90 1.84
C ILE A 379 -7.88 2.33 0.79
N TYR A 380 -9.15 2.13 1.05
CA TYR A 380 -10.19 2.51 0.09
C TYR A 380 -10.24 4.02 -0.15
N PHE A 381 -10.06 4.83 0.90
CA PHE A 381 -9.94 6.29 0.79
C PHE A 381 -8.85 6.69 -0.23
N PHE A 382 -7.65 6.14 -0.12
CA PHE A 382 -6.56 6.47 -1.05
C PHE A 382 -6.82 5.94 -2.45
N GLU A 383 -7.40 4.75 -2.61
CA GLU A 383 -7.77 4.21 -3.92
C GLU A 383 -8.79 5.13 -4.62
N LYS A 384 -9.85 5.53 -3.92
CA LYS A 384 -10.88 6.44 -4.45
C LYS A 384 -10.30 7.81 -4.78
N ALA A 385 -9.57 8.41 -3.85
CA ALA A 385 -8.93 9.71 -4.05
C ALA A 385 -7.92 9.71 -5.20
N CYS A 386 -7.18 8.62 -5.38
CA CYS A 386 -6.23 8.45 -6.47
C CYS A 386 -6.93 8.42 -7.84
N GLY A 387 -8.02 7.68 -7.96
CA GLY A 387 -8.83 7.65 -9.19
C GLY A 387 -9.38 9.05 -9.55
N ILE A 388 -9.94 9.75 -8.56
CA ILE A 388 -10.45 11.12 -8.72
C ILE A 388 -9.33 12.07 -9.14
N SER A 389 -8.20 12.04 -8.43
CA SER A 389 -7.05 12.92 -8.68
C SER A 389 -6.45 12.72 -10.08
N GLY A 390 -6.34 11.46 -10.53
CA GLY A 390 -5.88 11.16 -11.89
C GLY A 390 -6.80 11.73 -12.97
N TYR A 391 -8.10 11.67 -12.78
CA TYR A 391 -9.04 12.29 -13.73
C TYR A 391 -9.04 13.82 -13.66
N ILE A 392 -8.81 14.44 -12.49
CA ILE A 392 -8.62 15.90 -12.39
C ILE A 392 -7.36 16.34 -13.14
N LEU A 393 -6.29 15.53 -13.12
CA LEU A 393 -5.05 15.73 -13.89
C LEU A 393 -5.22 15.45 -15.38
N ASP A 394 -6.37 14.91 -15.77
CA ASP A 394 -6.66 14.53 -17.16
C ASP A 394 -5.67 13.46 -17.68
N VAL A 395 -5.48 12.40 -16.92
CA VAL A 395 -4.71 11.18 -17.27
C VAL A 395 -5.53 9.93 -17.01
N ASN A 396 -5.16 8.81 -17.66
CA ASN A 396 -5.75 7.51 -17.32
C ASN A 396 -5.14 6.99 -16.00
N PRO A 397 -5.90 6.90 -14.88
CA PRO A 397 -5.33 6.52 -13.59
C PRO A 397 -5.04 5.02 -13.47
N PHE A 398 -5.50 4.17 -14.39
CA PHE A 398 -5.53 2.71 -14.18
C PHE A 398 -4.56 1.92 -15.06
N ASN A 399 -3.96 2.51 -16.09
CA ASN A 399 -2.89 1.88 -16.87
C ASN A 399 -1.49 2.27 -16.32
N GLN A 400 -0.43 1.64 -16.84
CA GLN A 400 0.97 1.94 -16.49
C GLN A 400 1.91 1.68 -17.69
N PRO A 401 1.79 2.44 -18.80
CA PRO A 401 2.58 2.18 -20.01
C PRO A 401 4.09 2.37 -19.82
N GLY A 402 4.51 3.22 -18.89
CA GLY A 402 5.91 3.54 -18.63
C GLY A 402 6.78 2.37 -18.17
N VAL A 403 6.18 1.36 -17.50
CA VAL A 403 6.92 0.20 -17.00
C VAL A 403 7.23 -0.86 -18.07
N GLU A 404 6.67 -0.74 -19.27
CA GLU A 404 6.89 -1.75 -20.32
C GLU A 404 8.27 -1.63 -20.98
N ALA A 405 8.84 -0.42 -21.01
CA ALA A 405 10.13 -0.18 -21.67
C ALA A 405 11.28 -0.92 -20.97
N TYR A 406 11.38 -0.83 -19.63
CA TYR A 406 12.45 -1.51 -18.88
C TYR A 406 12.30 -3.04 -18.95
N LYS A 407 11.07 -3.58 -18.94
CA LYS A 407 10.84 -5.02 -19.08
C LYS A 407 11.36 -5.56 -20.40
N LYS A 408 11.05 -4.86 -21.51
CA LYS A 408 11.56 -5.21 -22.84
C LYS A 408 13.09 -5.20 -22.87
N ASN A 409 13.72 -4.18 -22.28
CA ASN A 409 15.16 -4.07 -22.20
C ASN A 409 15.77 -5.21 -21.35
N MET A 410 15.16 -5.53 -20.20
CA MET A 410 15.60 -6.64 -19.36
C MET A 410 15.51 -7.99 -20.11
N PHE A 411 14.43 -8.25 -20.82
CA PHE A 411 14.27 -9.46 -21.61
C PHE A 411 15.31 -9.56 -22.73
N ALA A 412 15.61 -8.45 -23.38
CA ALA A 412 16.65 -8.38 -24.40
C ALA A 412 18.06 -8.63 -23.81
N LEU A 413 18.37 -8.05 -22.65
CA LEU A 413 19.65 -8.25 -21.95
C LEU A 413 19.82 -9.67 -21.42
N LEU A 414 18.73 -10.33 -21.05
CA LEU A 414 18.71 -11.74 -20.63
C LEU A 414 18.63 -12.72 -21.80
N GLU A 415 18.71 -12.24 -23.04
CA GLU A 415 18.65 -13.04 -24.28
C GLU A 415 17.41 -13.94 -24.35
N LYS A 416 16.28 -13.43 -23.87
CA LYS A 416 15.02 -14.19 -23.86
C LYS A 416 14.63 -14.58 -25.29
N PRO A 417 14.23 -15.84 -25.54
CA PRO A 417 13.74 -16.27 -26.84
C PRO A 417 12.61 -15.38 -27.38
N GLY A 418 12.72 -14.96 -28.64
CA GLY A 418 11.81 -13.99 -29.29
C GLY A 418 12.20 -12.53 -29.13
N TYR A 419 13.37 -12.23 -28.52
CA TYR A 419 13.93 -10.88 -28.35
C TYR A 419 15.27 -10.68 -29.06
N GLU A 420 15.63 -11.53 -30.03
CA GLU A 420 16.96 -11.58 -30.66
C GLU A 420 17.38 -10.24 -31.32
N GLU A 421 16.43 -9.56 -31.99
CA GLU A 421 16.71 -8.24 -32.60
C GLU A 421 16.89 -7.15 -31.55
N ALA A 422 16.05 -7.17 -30.51
CA ALA A 422 16.18 -6.23 -29.40
C ALA A 422 17.49 -6.45 -28.63
N THR A 423 17.92 -7.71 -28.46
CA THR A 423 19.21 -8.08 -27.87
C THR A 423 20.38 -7.46 -28.65
N LYS A 424 20.40 -7.62 -29.98
CA LYS A 424 21.44 -7.02 -30.84
C LYS A 424 21.45 -5.49 -30.73
N ALA A 425 20.27 -4.89 -30.77
CA ALA A 425 20.12 -3.45 -30.68
C ALA A 425 20.61 -2.87 -29.33
N ILE A 426 20.31 -3.55 -28.22
CA ILE A 426 20.71 -3.08 -26.87
C ILE A 426 22.21 -3.31 -26.63
N GLN A 427 22.77 -4.45 -27.10
CA GLN A 427 24.20 -4.71 -27.04
C GLN A 427 25.03 -3.70 -27.84
N ALA A 428 24.49 -3.19 -28.96
CA ALA A 428 25.13 -2.11 -29.72
C ALA A 428 25.17 -0.78 -28.97
N LYS A 429 24.23 -0.52 -28.06
CA LYS A 429 24.22 0.69 -27.21
C LYS A 429 25.17 0.60 -26.01
N LEU A 430 25.58 -0.61 -25.62
CA LEU A 430 26.49 -0.82 -24.48
C LEU A 430 27.97 -0.82 -24.89
N LYS A 431 28.27 -0.85 -26.19
CA LYS A 431 29.60 -0.68 -26.78
C LYS A 431 29.92 0.79 -27.04
#